data_573939d38173204aa37373deee5b767b
#
_entry.id   573939d38173204aa37373deee5b767b
#
_cell.length_a   1.000
_cell.length_b   1.000
_cell.length_c   1.000
_cell.angle_alpha   90.00
_cell.angle_beta   90.00
_cell.angle_gamma   90.00
#
_symmetry.space_group_name_H-M   'P 1'
#
loop_
_entity.id
_entity.type
_entity.pdbx_description
1 polymer ?
#
loop_
_entity_poly.entity_id
_entity_poly.type
_entity_poly.pdbx_seq_one_letter_code
_entity_poly.pdbx_strand_id
1 'polypeptide(L)'
;GNHYHPIQTQKCLLVSGSYISLTKDLLDENSVVETLLVKAGELSIIPPNVAHTMIFLEDSVLLNLVTGEREHDNYGITHTMKYELVDKRLAENILESYKTECRVCESQNLEPYIKLGLSPLANNLLEKKEDDYDRYPLEVNFCSDCFNSQLSVAVPSKKMFDNYLYLSSTTDTFKLHFEELAKKLKMELNLTKQSLVVDIGSNDGIFLKPLLDYGIEALGVEPAKNVAKIANKNGVKTVNRSVA
;
A
#
# COMPACT_ATOMS: atom_id res chain seq x y z
N GLY A 1 5.82 15.38 16.29
CA GLY A 1 7.18 14.85 16.46
C GLY A 1 7.17 13.38 16.87
N ASN A 2 8.25 12.70 16.70
CA ASN A 2 8.45 11.29 17.07
C ASN A 2 8.69 11.17 18.59
N HIS A 3 7.63 10.97 19.38
CA HIS A 3 7.73 10.90 20.84
C HIS A 3 6.53 10.17 21.48
N TYR A 4 6.61 9.98 22.80
CA TYR A 4 5.50 9.55 23.64
C TYR A 4 5.49 10.30 24.96
N HIS A 5 4.38 10.24 25.70
CA HIS A 5 4.23 10.81 27.03
C HIS A 5 4.07 9.68 28.06
N PRO A 6 4.97 9.53 29.04
CA PRO A 6 4.89 8.44 30.01
C PRO A 6 3.63 8.52 30.91
N ILE A 7 3.19 9.72 31.25
CA ILE A 7 2.13 9.96 32.25
C ILE A 7 1.02 10.88 31.77
N GLN A 8 1.18 11.56 30.62
CA GLN A 8 0.21 12.55 30.16
C GLN A 8 -0.65 12.01 29.03
N THR A 9 -1.92 12.42 29.00
CA THR A 9 -2.80 12.25 27.84
C THR A 9 -2.74 13.52 27.01
N GLN A 10 -2.39 13.39 25.74
CA GLN A 10 -2.44 14.48 24.76
C GLN A 10 -3.79 14.45 24.04
N LYS A 11 -4.42 15.61 23.90
CA LYS A 11 -5.65 15.81 23.13
C LYS A 11 -5.41 16.87 22.07
N CYS A 12 -5.56 16.51 20.81
CA CYS A 12 -5.38 17.44 19.68
C CYS A 12 -6.71 17.62 18.97
N LEU A 13 -7.28 18.82 19.06
CA LEU A 13 -8.41 19.24 18.23
C LEU A 13 -7.86 19.88 16.95
N LEU A 14 -8.16 19.30 15.80
CA LEU A 14 -7.79 19.87 14.51
C LEU A 14 -8.83 20.92 14.12
N VAL A 15 -8.42 22.18 14.03
CA VAL A 15 -9.29 23.31 13.69
C VAL A 15 -9.45 23.45 12.18
N SER A 16 -8.35 23.29 11.43
CA SER A 16 -8.35 23.29 9.96
C SER A 16 -7.24 22.42 9.43
N GLY A 17 -7.39 21.94 8.19
CA GLY A 17 -6.46 21.05 7.51
C GLY A 17 -6.72 19.57 7.79
N SER A 18 -5.72 18.73 7.49
CA SER A 18 -5.75 17.31 7.71
C SER A 18 -4.35 16.74 7.95
N TYR A 19 -4.26 15.66 8.73
CA TYR A 19 -3.01 14.93 8.95
C TYR A 19 -3.24 13.44 9.15
N ILE A 20 -2.22 12.65 8.88
CA ILE A 20 -2.17 11.23 9.23
C ILE A 20 -1.50 11.12 10.60
N SER A 21 -2.25 10.60 11.58
CA SER A 21 -1.73 10.22 12.88
C SER A 21 -1.15 8.81 12.80
N LEU A 22 0.10 8.63 13.21
CA LEU A 22 0.67 7.30 13.42
C LEU A 22 0.84 7.08 14.91
N THR A 23 0.40 5.93 15.40
CA THR A 23 0.44 5.57 16.83
C THR A 23 0.91 4.15 17.02
N LYS A 24 1.57 3.88 18.17
CA LYS A 24 1.94 2.56 18.64
C LYS A 24 1.87 2.52 20.17
N ASP A 25 1.14 1.57 20.72
CA ASP A 25 1.15 1.30 22.16
C ASP A 25 2.48 0.65 22.57
N LEU A 26 3.21 1.27 23.47
CA LEU A 26 4.52 0.78 23.95
C LEU A 26 4.38 -0.22 25.11
N LEU A 27 3.18 -0.38 25.68
CA LEU A 27 2.92 -1.35 26.73
C LEU A 27 2.45 -2.71 26.19
N ASP A 28 1.97 -2.74 24.94
CA ASP A 28 1.60 -3.97 24.24
C ASP A 28 2.71 -4.37 23.26
N GLU A 29 3.41 -5.47 23.53
CA GLU A 29 4.48 -6.00 22.68
C GLU A 29 3.95 -6.41 21.27
N ASN A 30 2.66 -6.76 21.16
CA ASN A 30 2.02 -7.12 19.91
C ASN A 30 1.44 -5.90 19.15
N SER A 31 1.51 -4.70 19.74
CA SER A 31 1.02 -3.48 19.09
C SER A 31 1.78 -3.22 17.78
N VAL A 32 1.03 -3.02 16.73
CA VAL A 32 1.55 -2.58 15.42
C VAL A 32 1.45 -1.06 15.29
N VAL A 33 2.17 -0.49 14.33
CA VAL A 33 1.96 0.93 13.99
C VAL A 33 0.63 1.06 13.25
N GLU A 34 -0.28 1.84 13.82
CA GLU A 34 -1.57 2.16 13.22
C GLU A 34 -1.56 3.55 12.61
N THR A 35 -2.29 3.73 11.51
CA THR A 35 -2.53 5.05 10.92
C THR A 35 -4.00 5.45 11.07
N LEU A 36 -4.24 6.76 11.17
CA LEU A 36 -5.58 7.34 11.20
C LEU A 36 -5.54 8.70 10.49
N LEU A 37 -6.40 8.89 9.51
CA LEU A 37 -6.63 10.20 8.92
C LEU A 37 -7.47 11.04 9.90
N VAL A 38 -6.95 12.21 10.28
CA VAL A 38 -7.62 13.17 11.16
C VAL A 38 -7.97 14.41 10.33
N LYS A 39 -9.25 14.80 10.35
CA LYS A 39 -9.82 15.91 9.59
C LYS A 39 -10.20 17.08 10.51
N ALA A 40 -10.41 18.25 9.92
CA ALA A 40 -10.89 19.42 10.65
C ALA A 40 -12.18 19.12 11.45
N GLY A 41 -12.23 19.57 12.71
CA GLY A 41 -13.31 19.30 13.67
C GLY A 41 -13.12 18.03 14.48
N GLU A 42 -12.16 17.17 14.16
CA GLU A 42 -11.92 15.94 14.91
C GLU A 42 -10.94 16.13 16.06
N LEU A 43 -11.18 15.36 17.13
CA LEU A 43 -10.36 15.33 18.34
C LEU A 43 -9.60 14.00 18.40
N SER A 44 -8.29 14.03 18.26
CA SER A 44 -7.46 12.86 18.54
C SER A 44 -7.05 12.84 20.02
N ILE A 45 -7.12 11.66 20.65
CA ILE A 45 -6.73 11.45 22.04
C ILE A 45 -5.65 10.40 22.08
N ILE A 46 -4.49 10.78 22.63
CA ILE A 46 -3.30 9.91 22.74
C ILE A 46 -3.03 9.66 24.22
N PRO A 47 -3.27 8.43 24.71
CA PRO A 47 -3.02 8.03 26.08
C PRO A 47 -1.53 8.04 26.44
N PRO A 48 -1.18 7.94 27.73
CA PRO A 48 0.19 7.69 28.18
C PRO A 48 0.79 6.44 27.53
N ASN A 49 2.10 6.46 27.30
CA ASN A 49 2.87 5.37 26.70
C ASN A 49 2.49 4.97 25.27
N VAL A 50 1.71 5.80 24.56
CA VAL A 50 1.47 5.63 23.14
C VAL A 50 2.43 6.54 22.37
N ALA A 51 3.38 5.92 21.65
CA ALA A 51 4.27 6.63 20.72
C ALA A 51 3.45 7.15 19.55
N HIS A 52 3.71 8.40 19.15
CA HIS A 52 2.93 9.04 18.10
C HIS A 52 3.74 10.03 17.27
N THR A 53 3.26 10.24 16.05
CA THR A 53 3.70 11.30 15.14
C THR A 53 2.54 11.76 14.26
N MET A 54 2.67 12.94 13.67
CA MET A 54 1.71 13.53 12.76
C MET A 54 2.40 13.84 11.43
N ILE A 55 1.81 13.40 10.32
CA ILE A 55 2.23 13.74 8.96
C ILE A 55 1.13 14.62 8.38
N PHE A 56 1.40 15.92 8.26
CA PHE A 56 0.43 16.88 7.75
C PHE A 56 0.32 16.75 6.23
N LEU A 57 -0.92 16.67 5.73
CA LEU A 57 -1.22 16.59 4.30
C LEU A 57 -1.37 17.97 3.66
N GLU A 58 -1.63 18.97 4.49
CA GLU A 58 -1.84 20.38 4.11
C GLU A 58 -1.55 21.29 5.29
N ASP A 59 -1.53 22.60 5.06
CA ASP A 59 -1.40 23.61 6.11
C ASP A 59 -2.54 23.46 7.13
N SER A 60 -2.18 23.26 8.40
CA SER A 60 -3.11 22.84 9.44
C SER A 60 -2.99 23.69 10.69
N VAL A 61 -4.14 23.94 11.34
CA VAL A 61 -4.21 24.60 12.64
C VAL A 61 -4.79 23.63 13.66
N LEU A 62 -4.07 23.40 14.75
CA LEU A 62 -4.51 22.49 15.81
C LEU A 62 -4.40 23.16 17.19
N LEU A 63 -5.31 22.77 18.09
CA LEU A 63 -5.26 23.09 19.50
C LEU A 63 -4.78 21.84 20.25
N ASN A 64 -3.61 21.96 20.90
CA ASN A 64 -3.04 20.87 21.68
C ASN A 64 -3.29 21.09 23.16
N LEU A 65 -3.99 20.14 23.79
CA LEU A 65 -4.32 20.13 25.23
C LEU A 65 -3.65 18.90 25.85
N VAL A 66 -2.90 19.12 26.90
CA VAL A 66 -2.19 18.05 27.62
C VAL A 66 -2.67 18.05 29.07
N THR A 67 -3.04 16.87 29.58
CA THR A 67 -3.45 16.70 30.98
C THR A 67 -2.25 16.44 31.89
N GLY A 68 -2.37 16.82 33.16
CA GLY A 68 -1.33 16.62 34.20
C GLY A 68 -0.56 17.88 34.55
N GLU A 69 0.15 17.83 35.66
CA GLU A 69 0.98 18.93 36.13
C GLU A 69 2.19 19.10 35.18
N ARG A 70 2.53 20.35 34.91
CA ARG A 70 3.73 20.73 34.18
C ARG A 70 4.76 21.26 35.18
N GLU A 71 5.72 20.43 35.54
CA GLU A 71 6.92 20.89 36.21
C GLU A 71 7.80 21.60 35.17
N HIS A 72 7.90 22.93 35.27
CA HIS A 72 8.63 23.75 34.32
C HIS A 72 10.11 23.37 34.18
N ASP A 73 10.74 22.92 35.26
CA ASP A 73 12.15 22.60 35.31
C ASP A 73 12.48 21.24 34.66
N ASN A 74 11.49 20.34 34.52
CA ASN A 74 11.64 18.98 33.96
C ASN A 74 10.81 18.77 32.69
N TYR A 75 10.26 19.81 32.14
CA TYR A 75 9.49 19.76 30.90
C TYR A 75 10.35 19.21 29.74
N GLY A 76 9.93 18.13 29.12
CA GLY A 76 10.69 17.45 28.07
C GLY A 76 11.52 16.26 28.58
N ILE A 77 11.88 16.19 29.87
CA ILE A 77 12.58 15.04 30.47
C ILE A 77 11.59 14.05 31.04
N THR A 78 10.57 14.53 31.77
CA THR A 78 9.58 13.69 32.44
C THR A 78 8.26 13.53 31.68
N HIS A 79 7.95 14.46 30.77
CA HIS A 79 6.65 14.53 30.11
C HIS A 79 6.67 14.16 28.63
N THR A 80 7.86 14.18 27.99
CA THR A 80 8.00 13.86 26.56
C THR A 80 9.28 13.08 26.34
N MET A 81 9.15 11.84 25.90
CA MET A 81 10.26 10.92 25.62
C MET A 81 10.39 10.72 24.11
N LYS A 82 11.61 10.91 23.61
CA LYS A 82 11.89 10.68 22.18
C LYS A 82 11.65 9.21 21.83
N TYR A 83 10.91 8.97 20.75
CA TYR A 83 10.71 7.65 20.18
C TYR A 83 10.56 7.78 18.68
N GLU A 84 11.49 7.21 17.92
CA GLU A 84 11.46 7.31 16.46
C GLU A 84 10.48 6.29 15.86
N LEU A 85 9.21 6.71 15.72
CA LEU A 85 8.14 5.91 15.14
C LEU A 85 8.19 5.96 13.62
N VAL A 86 8.54 7.11 13.05
CA VAL A 86 8.55 7.39 11.61
C VAL A 86 9.86 8.10 11.25
N ASP A 87 10.62 7.51 10.34
CA ASP A 87 11.74 8.15 9.68
C ASP A 87 11.28 9.03 8.48
N LYS A 88 12.20 9.78 7.92
CA LYS A 88 11.90 10.66 6.78
C LYS A 88 11.37 9.91 5.56
N ARG A 89 11.95 8.75 5.26
CA ARG A 89 11.58 7.92 4.12
C ARG A 89 10.16 7.36 4.24
N LEU A 90 9.80 6.86 5.42
CA LEU A 90 8.43 6.40 5.69
C LEU A 90 7.42 7.55 5.58
N ALA A 91 7.75 8.75 6.08
CA ALA A 91 6.89 9.91 5.94
C ALA A 91 6.66 10.28 4.47
N GLU A 92 7.71 10.32 3.66
CA GLU A 92 7.63 10.58 2.21
C GLU A 92 6.79 9.51 1.49
N ASN A 93 7.00 8.23 1.80
CA ASN A 93 6.23 7.13 1.24
C ASN A 93 4.74 7.25 1.55
N ILE A 94 4.39 7.63 2.78
CA ILE A 94 2.99 7.85 3.19
C ILE A 94 2.40 9.05 2.44
N LEU A 95 3.08 10.20 2.41
CA LEU A 95 2.60 11.41 1.71
C LEU A 95 2.34 11.16 0.22
N GLU A 96 3.19 10.38 -0.44
CA GLU A 96 3.05 10.05 -1.86
C GLU A 96 1.89 9.10 -2.13
N SER A 97 1.61 8.15 -1.23
CA SER A 97 0.78 6.99 -1.53
C SER A 97 -0.58 6.95 -0.81
N TYR A 98 -0.74 7.67 0.32
CA TYR A 98 -1.96 7.60 1.12
C TYR A 98 -3.19 8.13 0.38
N LYS A 99 -4.33 7.45 0.53
CA LYS A 99 -5.59 7.80 -0.13
C LYS A 99 -6.61 8.28 0.89
N THR A 100 -7.03 9.52 0.74
CA THR A 100 -8.03 10.19 1.59
C THR A 100 -9.45 10.03 1.07
N GLU A 101 -9.59 9.49 -0.17
CA GLU A 101 -10.86 9.34 -0.87
C GLU A 101 -10.99 7.93 -1.47
N CYS A 102 -12.22 7.51 -1.68
CA CYS A 102 -12.53 6.27 -2.37
C CYS A 102 -12.09 6.36 -3.85
N ARG A 103 -11.32 5.38 -4.30
CA ARG A 103 -10.79 5.33 -5.66
C ARG A 103 -11.84 4.98 -6.72
N VAL A 104 -13.07 4.66 -6.31
CA VAL A 104 -14.18 4.31 -7.21
C VAL A 104 -15.21 5.43 -7.30
N CYS A 105 -15.62 6.03 -6.17
CA CYS A 105 -16.68 7.03 -6.13
C CYS A 105 -16.25 8.39 -5.55
N GLU A 106 -14.95 8.55 -5.24
CA GLU A 106 -14.35 9.80 -4.72
C GLU A 106 -14.89 10.25 -3.35
N SER A 107 -15.71 9.41 -2.70
CA SER A 107 -16.22 9.70 -1.36
C SER A 107 -15.12 9.70 -0.32
N GLN A 108 -15.25 10.60 0.66
CA GLN A 108 -14.38 10.68 1.84
C GLN A 108 -14.87 9.82 3.02
N ASN A 109 -15.99 9.09 2.86
CA ASN A 109 -16.54 8.21 3.89
C ASN A 109 -15.81 6.85 3.88
N LEU A 110 -14.54 6.89 4.26
CA LEU A 110 -13.66 5.73 4.37
C LEU A 110 -13.48 5.34 5.83
N GLU A 111 -13.80 4.09 6.15
CA GLU A 111 -13.66 3.51 7.50
C GLU A 111 -12.62 2.40 7.49
N PRO A 112 -11.52 2.51 8.25
CA PRO A 112 -10.53 1.45 8.35
C PRO A 112 -11.10 0.25 9.14
N TYR A 113 -11.02 -0.97 8.58
CA TYR A 113 -11.51 -2.18 9.24
C TYR A 113 -10.47 -3.29 9.38
N ILE A 114 -9.34 -3.20 8.66
CA ILE A 114 -8.18 -4.08 8.83
C ILE A 114 -6.93 -3.22 8.96
N LYS A 115 -6.13 -3.46 9.99
CA LYS A 115 -4.85 -2.80 10.23
C LYS A 115 -3.79 -3.83 10.58
N LEU A 116 -2.82 -4.02 9.72
CA LEU A 116 -1.73 -5.00 9.88
C LEU A 116 -0.36 -4.33 10.14
N GLY A 117 -0.36 -3.00 10.36
CA GLY A 117 0.86 -2.23 10.63
C GLY A 117 1.63 -1.88 9.37
N LEU A 118 2.94 -1.67 9.53
CA LEU A 118 3.84 -1.31 8.42
C LEU A 118 4.39 -2.58 7.76
N SER A 119 4.28 -2.68 6.44
CA SER A 119 4.76 -3.80 5.65
C SER A 119 5.68 -3.35 4.51
N PRO A 120 6.70 -4.15 4.16
CA PRO A 120 7.42 -3.97 2.90
C PRO A 120 6.52 -4.31 1.70
N LEU A 121 6.94 -3.91 0.50
CA LEU A 121 6.27 -4.30 -0.73
C LEU A 121 6.42 -5.81 -0.97
N ALA A 122 5.34 -6.45 -1.42
CA ALA A 122 5.37 -7.86 -1.82
C ALA A 122 6.36 -8.08 -2.98
N ASN A 123 7.06 -9.21 -2.94
CA ASN A 123 8.07 -9.59 -3.93
C ASN A 123 9.27 -8.63 -4.07
N ASN A 124 9.42 -7.66 -3.18
CA ASN A 124 10.61 -6.82 -3.08
C ASN A 124 11.66 -7.50 -2.18
N LEU A 125 12.25 -8.58 -2.69
CA LEU A 125 13.23 -9.38 -1.95
C LEU A 125 14.56 -8.63 -1.87
N LEU A 126 15.14 -8.61 -0.67
CA LEU A 126 16.45 -8.00 -0.41
C LEU A 126 17.56 -8.95 -0.88
N GLU A 127 18.63 -8.39 -1.43
CA GLU A 127 19.84 -9.16 -1.77
C GLU A 127 20.65 -9.50 -0.50
N LYS A 128 20.66 -8.57 0.46
CA LYS A 128 21.35 -8.70 1.74
C LYS A 128 20.44 -8.32 2.89
N LYS A 129 20.65 -8.91 4.06
CA LYS A 129 19.87 -8.65 5.28
C LYS A 129 19.93 -7.18 5.72
N GLU A 130 21.05 -6.52 5.45
CA GLU A 130 21.34 -5.14 5.84
C GLU A 130 20.79 -4.11 4.85
N ASP A 131 20.27 -4.55 3.70
CA ASP A 131 19.69 -3.65 2.70
C ASP A 131 18.45 -2.96 3.27
N ASP A 132 18.35 -1.67 3.03
CA ASP A 132 17.21 -0.86 3.45
C ASP A 132 16.04 -1.03 2.46
N TYR A 133 14.81 -0.93 2.98
CA TYR A 133 13.61 -1.15 2.19
C TYR A 133 12.48 -0.19 2.55
N ASP A 134 11.63 0.08 1.58
CA ASP A 134 10.43 0.88 1.77
C ASP A 134 9.37 0.12 2.58
N ARG A 135 8.71 0.84 3.49
CA ARG A 135 7.57 0.35 4.27
C ARG A 135 6.36 1.24 4.00
N TYR A 136 5.20 0.62 4.06
CA TYR A 136 3.91 1.27 3.85
C TYR A 136 2.89 0.75 4.85
N PRO A 137 1.89 1.56 5.26
CA PRO A 137 0.74 1.05 6.01
C PRO A 137 0.04 -0.07 5.23
N LEU A 138 -0.15 -1.23 5.85
CA LEU A 138 -0.96 -2.32 5.30
C LEU A 138 -2.31 -2.32 5.99
N GLU A 139 -3.21 -1.53 5.47
CA GLU A 139 -4.54 -1.29 6.01
C GLU A 139 -5.58 -1.31 4.91
N VAL A 140 -6.79 -1.72 5.25
CA VAL A 140 -7.93 -1.74 4.33
C VAL A 140 -9.03 -0.84 4.85
N ASN A 141 -9.49 0.07 3.99
CA ASN A 141 -10.62 0.96 4.22
C ASN A 141 -11.85 0.47 3.46
N PHE A 142 -13.01 0.58 4.10
CA PHE A 142 -14.31 0.36 3.52
C PHE A 142 -14.97 1.71 3.18
N CYS A 143 -15.52 1.83 2.00
CA CYS A 143 -16.28 3.01 1.61
C CYS A 143 -17.76 2.78 1.91
N SER A 144 -18.34 3.59 2.80
CA SER A 144 -19.75 3.45 3.21
C SER A 144 -20.73 3.87 2.12
N ASP A 145 -20.28 4.61 1.08
CA ASP A 145 -21.16 5.11 0.02
C ASP A 145 -21.26 4.15 -1.18
N CYS A 146 -20.18 3.50 -1.59
CA CYS A 146 -20.22 2.58 -2.75
C CYS A 146 -19.84 1.14 -2.40
N PHE A 147 -19.55 0.85 -1.11
CA PHE A 147 -19.20 -0.46 -0.57
C PHE A 147 -17.89 -1.04 -1.12
N ASN A 148 -17.04 -0.19 -1.71
CA ASN A 148 -15.73 -0.60 -2.16
C ASN A 148 -14.78 -0.81 -0.96
N SER A 149 -13.97 -1.86 -1.02
CA SER A 149 -12.85 -2.07 -0.11
C SER A 149 -11.54 -1.75 -0.82
N GLN A 150 -10.70 -0.91 -0.22
CA GLN A 150 -9.44 -0.49 -0.81
C GLN A 150 -8.32 -0.40 0.23
N LEU A 151 -7.08 -0.55 -0.19
CA LEU A 151 -5.93 -0.26 0.67
C LEU A 151 -5.90 1.25 1.00
N SER A 152 -5.44 1.59 2.21
CA SER A 152 -5.22 2.98 2.63
C SER A 152 -4.12 3.68 1.83
N VAL A 153 -3.23 2.91 1.20
CA VAL A 153 -2.16 3.40 0.34
C VAL A 153 -2.28 2.83 -1.08
N ALA A 154 -1.93 3.62 -2.08
CA ALA A 154 -1.73 3.16 -3.45
C ALA A 154 -0.30 3.52 -3.87
N VAL A 155 0.59 2.57 -3.69
CA VAL A 155 2.00 2.76 -4.03
C VAL A 155 2.15 2.98 -5.53
N PRO A 156 2.95 3.96 -5.98
CA PRO A 156 3.17 4.19 -7.40
C PRO A 156 3.62 2.91 -8.13
N SER A 157 2.97 2.60 -9.25
CA SER A 157 3.21 1.36 -10.02
C SER A 157 4.68 1.17 -10.40
N LYS A 158 5.39 2.28 -10.64
CA LYS A 158 6.80 2.28 -10.94
C LYS A 158 7.65 1.69 -9.81
N LYS A 159 7.34 2.03 -8.54
CA LYS A 159 8.03 1.45 -7.38
C LYS A 159 7.76 -0.05 -7.22
N MET A 160 6.58 -0.50 -7.63
CA MET A 160 6.18 -1.90 -7.48
C MET A 160 6.65 -2.80 -8.63
N PHE A 161 6.70 -2.28 -9.87
CA PHE A 161 6.80 -3.12 -11.06
C PHE A 161 7.99 -2.84 -11.98
N ASP A 162 8.80 -1.78 -11.78
CA ASP A 162 9.96 -1.50 -12.67
C ASP A 162 10.95 -2.68 -12.72
N ASN A 163 11.12 -3.40 -11.60
CA ASN A 163 11.90 -4.62 -11.52
C ASN A 163 11.14 -5.66 -10.67
N TYR A 164 10.28 -6.44 -11.32
CA TYR A 164 9.42 -7.40 -10.64
C TYR A 164 10.03 -8.80 -10.66
N LEU A 165 10.21 -9.39 -9.47
CA LEU A 165 10.93 -10.68 -9.36
C LEU A 165 10.02 -11.90 -9.50
N TYR A 166 8.70 -11.74 -9.39
CA TYR A 166 7.77 -12.84 -9.48
C TYR A 166 7.45 -13.20 -10.94
N LEU A 167 7.63 -14.48 -11.29
CA LEU A 167 7.22 -15.07 -12.56
C LEU A 167 6.08 -16.05 -12.33
N SER A 168 4.98 -15.89 -13.07
CA SER A 168 3.79 -16.73 -12.92
C SER A 168 4.05 -18.17 -13.35
N SER A 169 4.98 -18.42 -14.28
CA SER A 169 5.31 -19.75 -14.78
C SER A 169 6.20 -20.60 -13.86
N THR A 170 6.42 -20.18 -12.62
CA THR A 170 7.33 -20.89 -11.70
C THR A 170 6.80 -22.21 -11.17
N THR A 171 5.48 -22.44 -11.20
CA THR A 171 4.85 -23.66 -10.70
C THR A 171 4.08 -24.39 -11.81
N ASP A 172 4.15 -25.73 -11.79
CA ASP A 172 3.43 -26.55 -12.78
C ASP A 172 1.91 -26.50 -12.59
N THR A 173 1.44 -26.35 -11.35
CA THR A 173 0.02 -26.14 -11.07
C THR A 173 -0.52 -24.89 -11.77
N PHE A 174 0.23 -23.79 -11.77
CA PHE A 174 -0.18 -22.56 -12.45
C PHE A 174 -0.16 -22.69 -13.97
N LYS A 175 0.84 -23.40 -14.52
CA LYS A 175 0.89 -23.67 -15.96
C LYS A 175 -0.33 -24.48 -16.40
N LEU A 176 -0.65 -25.56 -15.71
CA LEU A 176 -1.82 -26.39 -15.99
C LEU A 176 -3.14 -25.58 -15.89
N HIS A 177 -3.28 -24.74 -14.85
CA HIS A 177 -4.44 -23.86 -14.71
C HIS A 177 -4.62 -22.94 -15.93
N PHE A 178 -3.55 -22.29 -16.40
CA PHE A 178 -3.66 -21.37 -17.54
C PHE A 178 -3.84 -22.11 -18.89
N GLU A 179 -3.32 -23.31 -19.03
CA GLU A 179 -3.63 -24.18 -20.18
C GLU A 179 -5.11 -24.55 -20.22
N GLU A 180 -5.69 -24.96 -19.09
CA GLU A 180 -7.13 -25.26 -18.95
C GLU A 180 -7.98 -24.02 -19.20
N LEU A 181 -7.60 -22.85 -18.66
CA LEU A 181 -8.27 -21.57 -18.88
C LEU A 181 -8.26 -21.17 -20.36
N ALA A 182 -7.12 -21.25 -21.03
CA ALA A 182 -7.02 -20.95 -22.46
C ALA A 182 -7.92 -21.88 -23.31
N LYS A 183 -7.94 -23.16 -22.99
CA LYS A 183 -8.83 -24.15 -23.63
C LYS A 183 -10.30 -23.80 -23.41
N LYS A 184 -10.68 -23.47 -22.18
CA LYS A 184 -12.05 -23.09 -21.81
C LYS A 184 -12.49 -21.84 -22.58
N LEU A 185 -11.70 -20.76 -22.54
CA LEU A 185 -12.02 -19.51 -23.22
C LEU A 185 -12.07 -19.67 -24.74
N LYS A 186 -11.19 -20.48 -25.33
CA LYS A 186 -11.28 -20.81 -26.76
C LYS A 186 -12.64 -21.40 -27.14
N MET A 187 -13.17 -22.30 -26.32
CA MET A 187 -14.47 -22.94 -26.58
C MET A 187 -15.65 -22.00 -26.31
N GLU A 188 -15.66 -21.34 -25.16
CA GLU A 188 -16.79 -20.51 -24.73
C GLU A 188 -16.94 -19.24 -25.58
N LEU A 189 -15.83 -18.64 -26.00
CA LEU A 189 -15.82 -17.45 -26.83
C LEU A 189 -15.67 -17.73 -28.33
N ASN A 190 -15.63 -19.01 -28.74
CA ASN A 190 -15.44 -19.44 -30.12
C ASN A 190 -14.22 -18.76 -30.78
N LEU A 191 -13.07 -18.70 -30.05
CA LEU A 191 -11.89 -18.06 -30.57
C LEU A 191 -11.30 -18.85 -31.74
N THR A 192 -10.93 -18.11 -32.80
CA THR A 192 -10.37 -18.63 -34.04
C THR A 192 -9.03 -17.96 -34.35
N LYS A 193 -8.40 -18.33 -35.48
CA LYS A 193 -7.17 -17.70 -35.97
C LYS A 193 -7.34 -16.21 -36.35
N GLN A 194 -8.57 -15.74 -36.50
CA GLN A 194 -8.90 -14.33 -36.73
C GLN A 194 -9.11 -13.53 -35.43
N SER A 195 -9.13 -14.22 -34.28
CA SER A 195 -9.29 -13.58 -32.96
C SER A 195 -7.95 -13.04 -32.45
N LEU A 196 -8.00 -11.91 -31.75
CA LEU A 196 -6.88 -11.35 -31.02
C LEU A 196 -7.24 -11.36 -29.52
N VAL A 197 -6.36 -11.93 -28.68
CA VAL A 197 -6.46 -11.87 -27.23
C VAL A 197 -5.39 -10.94 -26.69
N VAL A 198 -5.82 -9.95 -25.91
CA VAL A 198 -4.91 -9.02 -25.21
C VAL A 198 -4.98 -9.28 -23.74
N ASP A 199 -3.82 -9.53 -23.11
CA ASP A 199 -3.69 -9.73 -21.67
C ASP A 199 -2.95 -8.54 -21.04
N ILE A 200 -3.62 -7.86 -20.09
CA ILE A 200 -3.08 -6.69 -19.38
C ILE A 200 -2.55 -7.13 -18.03
N GLY A 201 -1.25 -6.93 -17.80
CA GLY A 201 -0.51 -7.53 -16.68
C GLY A 201 -0.09 -8.97 -17.00
N SER A 202 0.32 -9.19 -18.26
CA SER A 202 0.53 -10.54 -18.82
C SER A 202 1.67 -11.34 -18.20
N ASN A 203 2.44 -10.73 -17.31
CA ASN A 203 3.61 -11.32 -16.68
C ASN A 203 4.55 -11.94 -17.76
N ASP A 204 5.04 -13.15 -17.55
CA ASP A 204 5.93 -13.88 -18.48
C ASP A 204 5.20 -14.58 -19.65
N GLY A 205 3.90 -14.28 -19.84
CA GLY A 205 3.08 -14.77 -20.96
C GLY A 205 2.48 -16.16 -20.72
N ILE A 206 2.46 -16.64 -19.50
CA ILE A 206 1.96 -17.97 -19.12
C ILE A 206 0.55 -18.27 -19.67
N PHE A 207 -0.37 -17.30 -19.62
CA PHE A 207 -1.72 -17.45 -20.15
C PHE A 207 -1.78 -17.36 -21.68
N LEU A 208 -0.97 -16.49 -22.29
CA LEU A 208 -1.00 -16.26 -23.72
C LEU A 208 -0.33 -17.36 -24.53
N LYS A 209 0.67 -18.04 -23.95
CA LYS A 209 1.41 -19.11 -24.63
C LYS A 209 0.50 -20.25 -25.14
N PRO A 210 -0.41 -20.84 -24.33
CA PRO A 210 -1.35 -21.85 -24.81
C PRO A 210 -2.28 -21.36 -25.92
N LEU A 211 -2.66 -20.07 -25.93
CA LEU A 211 -3.50 -19.49 -26.99
C LEU A 211 -2.76 -19.44 -28.32
N LEU A 212 -1.48 -19.07 -28.29
CA LEU A 212 -0.61 -19.13 -29.49
C LEU A 212 -0.48 -20.54 -30.05
N ASP A 213 -0.42 -21.57 -29.18
CA ASP A 213 -0.34 -22.98 -29.59
C ASP A 213 -1.65 -23.44 -30.27
N TYR A 214 -2.78 -22.79 -30.00
CA TYR A 214 -4.04 -22.96 -30.75
C TYR A 214 -4.11 -22.13 -32.04
N GLY A 215 -3.08 -21.37 -32.37
CA GLY A 215 -3.02 -20.46 -33.54
C GLY A 215 -3.84 -19.20 -33.39
N ILE A 216 -4.19 -18.80 -32.17
CA ILE A 216 -4.91 -17.56 -31.85
C ILE A 216 -3.87 -16.47 -31.64
N GLU A 217 -4.04 -15.31 -32.30
CA GLU A 217 -3.15 -14.16 -32.05
C GLU A 217 -3.28 -13.68 -30.61
N ALA A 218 -2.12 -13.40 -29.99
CA ALA A 218 -2.05 -12.95 -28.61
C ALA A 218 -1.05 -11.80 -28.43
N LEU A 219 -1.38 -10.85 -27.57
CA LEU A 219 -0.56 -9.69 -27.23
C LEU A 219 -0.57 -9.48 -25.70
N GLY A 220 0.61 -9.49 -25.09
CA GLY A 220 0.80 -9.13 -23.70
C GLY A 220 1.10 -7.64 -23.53
N VAL A 221 0.60 -7.07 -22.42
CA VAL A 221 0.99 -5.74 -21.94
C VAL A 221 1.50 -5.92 -20.51
N GLU A 222 2.80 -5.64 -20.29
CA GLU A 222 3.45 -5.90 -19.00
C GLU A 222 4.31 -4.69 -18.56
N PRO A 223 4.04 -4.09 -17.38
CA PRO A 223 4.81 -2.95 -16.90
C PRO A 223 6.25 -3.31 -16.51
N ALA A 224 6.51 -4.51 -15.99
CA ALA A 224 7.82 -4.95 -15.56
C ALA A 224 8.72 -5.26 -16.76
N LYS A 225 9.74 -4.42 -16.97
CA LYS A 225 10.65 -4.54 -18.12
C LYS A 225 11.39 -5.89 -18.20
N ASN A 226 11.84 -6.40 -17.04
CA ASN A 226 12.52 -7.69 -16.95
C ASN A 226 11.59 -8.84 -17.31
N VAL A 227 10.34 -8.81 -16.86
CA VAL A 227 9.33 -9.85 -17.09
C VAL A 227 8.83 -9.84 -18.54
N ALA A 228 8.51 -8.65 -19.11
CA ALA A 228 8.14 -8.49 -20.51
C ALA A 228 9.24 -9.01 -21.46
N LYS A 229 10.52 -8.83 -21.09
CA LYS A 229 11.66 -9.37 -21.84
C LYS A 229 11.69 -10.90 -21.85
N ILE A 230 11.31 -11.53 -20.71
CA ILE A 230 11.19 -12.99 -20.61
C ILE A 230 10.05 -13.50 -21.48
N ALA A 231 8.87 -12.88 -21.43
CA ALA A 231 7.72 -13.24 -22.26
C ALA A 231 8.09 -13.21 -23.77
N ASN A 232 8.72 -12.12 -24.23
CA ASN A 232 9.17 -11.99 -25.61
C ASN A 232 10.19 -13.07 -25.98
N LYS A 233 11.15 -13.39 -25.11
CA LYS A 233 12.10 -14.49 -25.31
C LYS A 233 11.43 -15.85 -25.46
N ASN A 234 10.31 -16.05 -24.76
CA ASN A 234 9.50 -17.27 -24.80
C ASN A 234 8.52 -17.31 -26.00
N GLY A 235 8.60 -16.32 -26.90
CA GLY A 235 7.77 -16.25 -28.12
C GLY A 235 6.39 -15.63 -27.90
N VAL A 236 6.11 -15.02 -26.75
CA VAL A 236 4.87 -14.29 -26.48
C VAL A 236 5.11 -12.80 -26.72
N LYS A 237 4.54 -12.26 -27.80
CA LYS A 237 4.65 -10.83 -28.12
C LYS A 237 4.10 -10.00 -26.96
N THR A 238 4.96 -9.23 -26.31
CA THR A 238 4.62 -8.45 -25.12
C THR A 238 5.19 -7.04 -25.21
N VAL A 239 4.32 -6.04 -25.01
CA VAL A 239 4.68 -4.62 -24.95
C VAL A 239 4.97 -4.26 -23.50
N ASN A 240 6.14 -3.68 -23.26
CA ASN A 240 6.49 -3.15 -21.94
C ASN A 240 5.84 -1.78 -21.74
N ARG A 241 4.69 -1.75 -21.06
CA ARG A 241 3.92 -0.53 -20.82
C ARG A 241 3.04 -0.68 -19.56
N SER A 242 2.89 0.41 -18.80
CA SER A 242 1.83 0.55 -17.81
C SER A 242 0.54 0.97 -18.48
N VAL A 243 -0.61 0.45 -18.00
CA VAL A 243 -1.97 0.80 -18.43
C VAL A 243 -2.65 1.50 -17.25
N ALA A 244 -2.09 2.60 -16.80
CA ALA A 244 -2.67 3.52 -15.81
C ALA A 244 -2.26 4.94 -16.14
#